data_ab9683dfeb5f14b62bb4d6562caa2d9e
#
_entry.id   ab9683dfeb5f14b62bb4d6562caa2d9e
#
_cell.length_a   1.000
_cell.length_b   1.000
_cell.length_c   1.000
_cell.angle_alpha   90.00
_cell.angle_beta   90.00
_cell.angle_gamma   90.00
#
_symmetry.space_group_name_H-M   'P 1'
#
loop_
_entity.id
_entity.type
_entity.pdbx_description
1 polymer ?
#
loop_
_entity_poly.entity_id
_entity_poly.type
_entity_poly.pdbx_seq_one_letter_code
_entity_poly.pdbx_strand_id
1 'polypeptide(L)' 'MYFLENYRGIGVYLTESGYIARNRERTLTAKTYAEIIECIYLWTCC' A
#
# COMPACT_ATOMS: atom_id res chain seq x y z
N MET A 1 10.54 5.80 -6.76
CA MET A 1 9.19 5.55 -6.20
C MET A 1 8.14 6.15 -7.10
N TYR A 2 7.11 5.41 -7.38
CA TYR A 2 6.11 5.77 -8.38
C TYR A 2 4.73 5.70 -7.74
N PHE A 3 4.03 6.80 -7.71
CA PHE A 3 2.68 6.82 -7.14
C PHE A 3 1.72 6.11 -8.10
N LEU A 4 0.96 5.17 -7.59
CA LEU A 4 0.00 4.42 -8.40
C LEU A 4 -1.43 4.90 -8.19
N GLU A 5 -1.88 4.88 -6.96
CA GLU A 5 -3.28 5.22 -6.67
C GLU A 5 -3.51 5.40 -5.19
N ASN A 6 -4.65 5.96 -4.86
CA ASN A 6 -5.15 5.98 -3.49
C ASN A 6 -6.14 4.83 -3.35
N TYR A 7 -5.95 4.01 -2.35
CA TYR A 7 -6.86 2.92 -2.07
C TYR A 7 -7.32 3.05 -0.63
N ARG A 8 -8.60 3.28 -0.43
CA ARG A 8 -9.20 3.45 0.90
C ARG A 8 -8.49 4.53 1.72
N GLY A 9 -8.06 5.59 1.04
CA GLY A 9 -7.40 6.71 1.71
C GLY A 9 -5.91 6.51 1.95
N ILE A 10 -5.34 5.44 1.41
CA ILE A 10 -3.92 5.12 1.59
C ILE A 10 -3.22 5.19 0.25
N GLY A 11 -2.12 5.92 0.19
CA GLY A 11 -1.36 6.05 -1.06
C GLY A 11 -0.58 4.79 -1.36
N VAL A 12 -0.72 4.26 -2.58
CA VAL A 12 -0.02 3.07 -3.02
C VAL A 12 1.05 3.47 -4.01
N TYR A 13 2.27 3.00 -3.78
CA TYR A 13 3.42 3.35 -4.60
C TYR A 13 4.13 2.10 -5.10
N LEU A 14 4.74 2.21 -6.26
CA LEU A 14 5.58 1.14 -6.80
C LEU A 14 7.04 1.53 -6.61
N THR A 15 7.84 0.58 -6.13
CA THR A 15 9.27 0.77 -5.96
C THR A 15 10.02 -0.39 -6.60
N GLU A 16 11.34 -0.29 -6.66
CA GLU A 16 12.15 -1.37 -7.19
C GLU A 16 12.05 -2.66 -6.37
N SER A 17 11.73 -2.51 -5.08
CA SER A 17 11.62 -3.65 -4.19
C SER A 17 10.22 -4.23 -4.11
N GLY A 18 9.25 -3.58 -4.73
CA GLY A 18 7.87 -4.03 -4.64
C GLY A 18 6.94 -2.85 -4.47
N TYR A 19 5.94 -3.02 -3.64
CA TYR A 19 4.90 -2.00 -3.44
C TYR A 19 4.94 -1.47 -2.03
N ILE A 20 4.57 -0.20 -1.89
CA ILE A 20 4.50 0.47 -0.59
C ILE A 20 3.13 1.10 -0.47
N ALA A 21 2.51 0.92 0.69
CA ALA A 21 1.28 1.62 1.04
C ALA A 21 1.57 2.46 2.27
N ARG A 22 1.29 3.75 2.20
CA ARG A 22 1.59 4.62 3.32
C ARG A 22 0.53 5.69 3.53
N ASN A 23 0.36 6.06 4.78
CA ASN A 23 -0.46 7.19 5.14
C ASN A 23 0.23 7.89 6.31
N ARG A 24 -0.49 8.76 7.01
CA ARG A 24 0.09 9.54 8.10
C ARG A 24 0.61 8.69 9.25
N GLU A 25 0.01 7.54 9.48
CA GLU A 25 0.28 6.75 10.67
C GLU A 25 1.23 5.59 10.47
N ARG A 26 1.24 5.01 9.27
CA ARG A 26 2.09 3.85 9.06
C ARG A 26 2.43 3.64 7.59
N THR A 27 3.41 2.80 7.39
CA THR A 27 3.87 2.40 6.06
C THR A 27 3.91 0.89 6.01
N LEU A 28 3.35 0.32 4.95
CA LEU A 28 3.37 -1.11 4.72
C LEU A 28 4.11 -1.38 3.43
N THR A 29 4.71 -2.56 3.33
CA THR A 29 5.40 -2.98 2.12
C THR A 29 4.95 -4.37 1.74
N ALA A 30 4.99 -4.67 0.44
CA ALA A 30 4.65 -6.00 -0.06
C ALA A 30 5.37 -6.21 -1.36
N LYS A 31 5.51 -7.47 -1.76
CA LYS A 31 6.22 -7.81 -2.99
C LYS A 31 5.33 -7.75 -4.21
N THR A 32 4.03 -7.92 -4.05
CA THR A 32 3.10 -7.92 -5.17
C THR A 32 1.96 -6.96 -4.91
N TYR A 33 1.30 -6.56 -5.99
CA TYR A 33 0.17 -5.66 -5.88
C TYR A 33 -0.97 -6.29 -5.09
N ALA A 34 -1.24 -7.56 -5.35
CA ALA A 34 -2.29 -8.26 -4.63
C ALA A 34 -2.02 -8.27 -3.13
N GLU A 35 -0.77 -8.50 -2.75
CA GLU A 35 -0.42 -8.50 -1.34
C GLU A 35 -0.60 -7.14 -0.68
N ILE A 36 -0.21 -6.07 -1.38
CA ILE A 36 -0.32 -4.74 -0.78
C ILE A 36 -1.80 -4.36 -0.62
N ILE A 37 -2.62 -4.70 -1.58
CA ILE A 37 -4.05 -4.41 -1.52
C ILE A 37 -4.69 -5.19 -0.38
N GLU A 38 -4.32 -6.45 -0.22
CA GLU A 38 -4.83 -7.26 0.87
C GLU A 38 -4.41 -6.68 2.22
N CYS A 39 -3.17 -6.24 2.33
CA CYS A 39 -2.69 -5.61 3.57
C CYS A 39 -3.49 -4.35 3.89
N ILE A 40 -3.78 -3.54 2.89
CA ILE A 40 -4.55 -2.33 3.10
C ILE A 40 -5.97 -2.68 3.52
N TYR A 41 -6.54 -3.69 2.89
CA TYR A 41 -7.89 -4.12 3.23
C TYR A 41 -7.98 -4.54 4.69
N LEU A 42 -7.04 -5.36 5.13
CA LEU A 42 -7.00 -5.80 6.52
C LEU A 42 -6.73 -4.65 7.47
N TRP A 43 -5.89 -3.73 7.07
CA TRP A 43 -5.56 -2.56 7.88
C TRP A 43 -6.77 -1.67 8.10
N THR A 44 -7.57 -1.47 7.06
CA THR A 44 -8.70 -0.54 7.14
C THR A 44 -10.02 -1.22 7.49
N CYS A 45 -9.99 -2.53 7.63
CA CYS A 45 -11.16 -3.31 7.97
C CYS A 45 -11.28 -3.45 9.49
N CYS A 46 -12.02 -2.61 10.10
CA CYS A 46 -12.30 -2.78 11.53
C CYS A 46 -13.47 -1.96 11.96
#